data_f8338f230a7a8c3407bd86511e2c5ce4
#
_entry.id   f8338f230a7a8c3407bd86511e2c5ce4
#
_cell.length_a   1.000
_cell.length_b   1.000
_cell.length_c   1.000
_cell.angle_alpha   90.00
_cell.angle_beta   90.00
_cell.angle_gamma   90.00
#
_symmetry.space_group_name_H-M   'P 1'
#
loop_
_entity.id
_entity.type
_entity.pdbx_description
1 polymer ?
#
loop_
_entity_poly.entity_id
_entity_poly.type
_entity_poly.pdbx_seq_one_letter_code
_entity_poly.pdbx_strand_id
1 'polypeptide(L)'
;MKKKKSSFKKKIEISSILNKIEVNFDNLDVINQLDNFFNSPRGHVVGITGPPGVGKSSMINRLIKVLRKRDLSVGILAVDPSSKKSGGAILGDRARFEIDPKDDKIFTRSLATKNFLGGISEMTFPYMNVLRSIFDIVIIETVGVGQSEVSIEDIVDTVIFCVQPGSGDSLQFIKSGIIEIPDIICVTKSDLSILANNTISDIESVKKFFMNKNGQEIITISISSTTNQGFDNLDKSLNDRWLWLKNKRNLKKHRLKQGKKWLNNNLINKFGIEGFKKIENMINYSNNPFLLLKEISEKVNIVLR
;
A
#
# COMPACT_ATOMS: atom_id res chain seq x y z
N MET A 1 23.24 -15.82 -21.13
CA MET A 1 23.93 -15.55 -19.87
C MET A 1 24.00 -14.06 -19.49
N LYS A 2 24.22 -13.09 -20.40
CA LYS A 2 24.31 -11.65 -20.07
C LYS A 2 23.04 -11.04 -19.45
N LYS A 3 21.82 -11.41 -19.90
CA LYS A 3 20.55 -10.93 -19.33
C LYS A 3 20.33 -11.36 -17.85
N LYS A 4 20.75 -12.59 -17.48
CA LYS A 4 20.61 -13.09 -16.08
C LYS A 4 21.44 -12.32 -15.06
N LYS A 5 22.67 -11.89 -15.41
CA LYS A 5 23.53 -11.09 -14.53
C LYS A 5 22.95 -9.67 -14.30
N SER A 6 22.30 -9.09 -15.32
CA SER A 6 21.67 -7.75 -15.24
C SER A 6 20.45 -7.73 -14.30
N SER A 7 19.61 -8.75 -14.35
CA SER A 7 18.38 -8.89 -13.55
C SER A 7 18.66 -9.00 -12.05
N PHE A 8 19.52 -9.92 -11.67
CA PHE A 8 19.93 -10.13 -10.30
C PHE A 8 20.61 -8.88 -9.71
N LYS A 9 21.40 -8.18 -10.53
CA LYS A 9 22.05 -6.92 -10.14
C LYS A 9 21.04 -5.83 -9.79
N LYS A 10 19.96 -5.69 -10.56
CA LYS A 10 18.88 -4.71 -10.29
C LYS A 10 18.16 -4.98 -8.98
N LYS A 11 17.82 -6.23 -8.67
CA LYS A 11 17.17 -6.60 -7.39
C LYS A 11 18.06 -6.33 -6.19
N ILE A 12 19.38 -6.62 -6.30
CA ILE A 12 20.37 -6.29 -5.26
C ILE A 12 20.47 -4.79 -5.06
N GLU A 13 20.50 -4.03 -6.14
CA GLU A 13 20.57 -2.56 -6.08
C GLU A 13 19.36 -1.97 -5.36
N ILE A 14 18.14 -2.40 -5.69
CA ILE A 14 16.91 -1.99 -5.00
C ILE A 14 17.00 -2.37 -3.51
N SER A 15 17.38 -3.61 -3.20
CA SER A 15 17.53 -4.06 -1.81
C SER A 15 18.56 -3.22 -1.04
N SER A 16 19.66 -2.87 -1.68
CA SER A 16 20.70 -2.01 -1.10
C SER A 16 20.18 -0.61 -0.79
N ILE A 17 19.42 -0.01 -1.71
CA ILE A 17 18.77 1.30 -1.50
C ILE A 17 17.82 1.24 -0.30
N LEU A 18 16.95 0.24 -0.24
CA LEU A 18 15.99 0.08 0.85
C LEU A 18 16.70 -0.13 2.20
N ASN A 19 17.74 -0.96 2.26
CA ASN A 19 18.52 -1.15 3.46
C ASN A 19 19.24 0.14 3.89
N LYS A 20 19.80 0.90 2.94
CA LYS A 20 20.43 2.19 3.23
C LYS A 20 19.43 3.17 3.85
N ILE A 21 18.19 3.21 3.35
CA ILE A 21 17.12 4.04 3.92
C ILE A 21 16.80 3.59 5.35
N GLU A 22 16.69 2.29 5.60
CA GLU A 22 16.33 1.75 6.92
C GLU A 22 17.40 2.08 7.99
N VAL A 23 18.67 1.99 7.62
CA VAL A 23 19.80 2.19 8.56
C VAL A 23 20.14 3.67 8.75
N ASN A 24 20.00 4.49 7.71
CA ASN A 24 20.50 5.87 7.70
C ASN A 24 19.43 6.89 7.33
N PHE A 25 18.19 6.74 7.85
CA PHE A 25 17.05 7.58 7.46
C PHE A 25 17.29 9.08 7.67
N ASP A 26 18.05 9.46 8.72
CA ASP A 26 18.36 10.87 9.04
C ASP A 26 19.52 11.46 8.22
N ASN A 27 20.17 10.68 7.37
CA ASN A 27 21.28 11.13 6.54
C ASN A 27 20.76 12.00 5.36
N LEU A 28 21.35 13.17 5.14
CA LEU A 28 20.94 14.11 4.07
C LEU A 28 20.99 13.49 2.68
N ASP A 29 21.99 12.66 2.37
CA ASP A 29 22.08 12.01 1.07
C ASP A 29 20.93 11.03 0.85
N VAL A 30 20.50 10.33 1.90
CA VAL A 30 19.35 9.41 1.86
C VAL A 30 18.06 10.20 1.68
N ILE A 31 17.90 11.30 2.39
CA ILE A 31 16.73 12.19 2.27
C ILE A 31 16.65 12.78 0.86
N ASN A 32 17.76 13.26 0.30
CA ASN A 32 17.82 13.79 -1.06
C ASN A 32 17.48 12.70 -2.10
N GLN A 33 17.92 11.46 -1.90
CA GLN A 33 17.53 10.34 -2.75
C GLN A 33 16.04 10.04 -2.65
N LEU A 34 15.47 10.04 -1.44
CA LEU A 34 14.03 9.86 -1.22
C LEU A 34 13.21 10.97 -1.89
N ASP A 35 13.71 12.21 -1.87
CA ASP A 35 13.09 13.33 -2.56
C ASP A 35 13.03 13.10 -4.07
N ASN A 36 14.12 12.66 -4.66
CA ASN A 36 14.15 12.33 -6.08
C ASN A 36 13.12 11.25 -6.44
N PHE A 37 13.00 10.19 -5.61
CA PHE A 37 11.99 9.15 -5.80
C PHE A 37 10.57 9.67 -5.61
N PHE A 38 10.34 10.55 -4.62
CA PHE A 38 9.04 11.16 -4.37
C PHE A 38 8.56 12.01 -5.56
N ASN A 39 9.47 12.77 -6.16
CA ASN A 39 9.19 13.68 -7.27
C ASN A 39 9.19 13.02 -8.66
N SER A 40 9.66 11.76 -8.77
CA SER A 40 9.72 11.01 -10.02
C SER A 40 8.81 9.76 -10.02
N PRO A 41 7.53 9.88 -9.65
CA PRO A 41 6.65 8.72 -9.53
C PRO A 41 6.24 8.22 -10.92
N ARG A 42 6.37 6.89 -11.14
CA ARG A 42 5.96 6.22 -12.37
C ARG A 42 4.74 5.33 -12.17
N GLY A 43 4.78 4.50 -11.12
CA GLY A 43 3.87 3.39 -10.93
C GLY A 43 2.56 3.74 -10.24
N HIS A 44 1.57 2.88 -10.44
CA HIS A 44 0.31 2.84 -9.72
C HIS A 44 0.49 2.08 -8.41
N VAL A 45 0.16 2.68 -7.27
CA VAL A 45 0.26 2.05 -5.95
C VAL A 45 -1.10 1.50 -5.55
N VAL A 46 -1.18 0.18 -5.35
CA VAL A 46 -2.41 -0.55 -5.01
C VAL A 46 -2.26 -1.15 -3.63
N GLY A 47 -3.09 -0.73 -2.71
CA GLY A 47 -3.19 -1.32 -1.37
C GLY A 47 -4.20 -2.45 -1.34
N ILE A 48 -3.83 -3.58 -0.75
CA ILE A 48 -4.69 -4.75 -0.59
C ILE A 48 -4.83 -5.06 0.89
N THR A 49 -6.05 -4.97 1.38
CA THR A 49 -6.39 -5.20 2.78
C THR A 49 -7.64 -6.07 2.93
N GLY A 50 -7.99 -6.43 4.14
CA GLY A 50 -9.12 -7.29 4.48
C GLY A 50 -8.73 -8.35 5.52
N PRO A 51 -9.70 -9.08 6.13
CA PRO A 51 -9.47 -10.01 7.22
C PRO A 51 -8.41 -11.09 6.94
N PRO A 52 -7.78 -11.66 7.98
CA PRO A 52 -6.92 -12.82 7.82
C PRO A 52 -7.69 -13.98 7.18
N GLY A 53 -7.00 -14.78 6.33
CA GLY A 53 -7.62 -15.96 5.69
C GLY A 53 -8.60 -15.66 4.54
N VAL A 54 -8.87 -14.39 4.24
CA VAL A 54 -9.77 -14.00 3.14
C VAL A 54 -9.23 -14.36 1.74
N GLY A 55 -7.95 -14.66 1.60
CA GLY A 55 -7.33 -15.05 0.33
C GLY A 55 -6.51 -13.97 -0.37
N LYS A 56 -6.07 -12.92 0.35
CA LYS A 56 -5.26 -11.82 -0.20
C LYS A 56 -4.03 -12.30 -0.96
N SER A 57 -3.19 -13.11 -0.33
CA SER A 57 -1.94 -13.59 -0.95
C SER A 57 -2.20 -14.46 -2.19
N SER A 58 -3.27 -15.29 -2.17
CA SER A 58 -3.69 -16.08 -3.34
C SER A 58 -4.15 -15.18 -4.49
N MET A 59 -4.93 -14.12 -4.15
CA MET A 59 -5.33 -13.10 -5.12
C MET A 59 -4.11 -12.39 -5.72
N ILE A 60 -3.16 -11.96 -4.88
CA ILE A 60 -1.93 -11.28 -5.33
C ILE A 60 -1.15 -12.18 -6.28
N ASN A 61 -0.98 -13.47 -5.96
CA ASN A 61 -0.28 -14.42 -6.83
C ASN A 61 -0.91 -14.51 -8.23
N ARG A 62 -2.24 -14.50 -8.31
CA ARG A 62 -2.96 -14.52 -9.60
C ARG A 62 -2.87 -13.17 -10.31
N LEU A 63 -3.07 -12.08 -9.59
CA LEU A 63 -2.96 -10.73 -10.13
C LEU A 63 -1.58 -10.47 -10.74
N ILE A 64 -0.51 -10.87 -10.06
CA ILE A 64 0.86 -10.79 -10.61
C ILE A 64 0.95 -11.48 -11.97
N LYS A 65 0.40 -12.71 -12.09
CA LYS A 65 0.41 -13.46 -13.35
C LYS A 65 -0.32 -12.71 -14.48
N VAL A 66 -1.45 -12.05 -14.16
CA VAL A 66 -2.21 -11.22 -15.13
C VAL A 66 -1.42 -9.97 -15.53
N LEU A 67 -0.86 -9.24 -14.57
CA LEU A 67 -0.06 -8.05 -14.82
C LEU A 67 1.21 -8.39 -15.65
N ARG A 68 1.85 -9.52 -15.36
CA ARG A 68 3.03 -9.98 -16.09
C ARG A 68 2.73 -10.40 -17.54
N LYS A 69 1.53 -10.91 -17.85
CA LYS A 69 1.09 -11.13 -19.24
C LYS A 69 1.06 -9.83 -20.05
N ARG A 70 0.78 -8.69 -19.42
CA ARG A 70 0.84 -7.35 -20.02
C ARG A 70 2.26 -6.75 -19.99
N ASP A 71 3.26 -7.51 -19.62
CA ASP A 71 4.66 -7.10 -19.47
C ASP A 71 4.91 -5.99 -18.44
N LEU A 72 3.95 -5.73 -17.52
CA LEU A 72 4.10 -4.74 -16.46
C LEU A 72 5.05 -5.23 -15.37
N SER A 73 5.91 -4.35 -14.88
CA SER A 73 6.79 -4.62 -13.75
C SER A 73 6.06 -4.40 -12.42
N VAL A 74 6.31 -5.28 -11.43
CA VAL A 74 5.56 -5.31 -10.16
C VAL A 74 6.50 -5.27 -8.97
N GLY A 75 6.35 -4.25 -8.11
CA GLY A 75 6.95 -4.19 -6.79
C GLY A 75 5.95 -4.60 -5.72
N ILE A 76 6.36 -5.37 -4.72
CA ILE A 76 5.47 -5.85 -3.65
C ILE A 76 6.08 -5.50 -2.30
N LEU A 77 5.30 -4.85 -1.45
CA LEU A 77 5.58 -4.66 -0.03
C LEU A 77 4.56 -5.44 0.78
N ALA A 78 5.01 -6.48 1.48
CA ALA A 78 4.19 -7.20 2.44
C ALA A 78 4.43 -6.61 3.83
N VAL A 79 3.40 -6.02 4.43
CA VAL A 79 3.49 -5.45 5.79
C VAL A 79 2.97 -6.50 6.76
N ASP A 80 3.86 -7.11 7.52
CA ASP A 80 3.57 -8.20 8.44
C ASP A 80 3.67 -7.76 9.91
N PRO A 81 2.91 -8.40 10.83
CA PRO A 81 3.11 -8.19 12.26
C PRO A 81 4.55 -8.52 12.65
N SER A 82 5.09 -7.74 13.57
CA SER A 82 6.41 -8.02 14.13
C SER A 82 6.42 -9.29 14.96
N SER A 83 7.44 -10.13 14.78
CA SER A 83 7.70 -11.24 15.70
C SER A 83 8.08 -10.70 17.08
N LYS A 84 7.37 -11.15 18.12
CA LYS A 84 7.72 -10.78 19.52
C LYS A 84 9.14 -11.21 19.92
N LYS A 85 9.71 -12.24 19.27
CA LYS A 85 11.05 -12.77 19.59
C LYS A 85 12.17 -12.10 18.80
N SER A 86 11.98 -11.85 17.50
CA SER A 86 13.05 -11.35 16.63
C SER A 86 12.86 -9.90 16.19
N GLY A 87 11.68 -9.30 16.42
CA GLY A 87 11.33 -7.98 15.90
C GLY A 87 11.20 -7.90 14.38
N GLY A 88 11.47 -8.99 13.65
CA GLY A 88 11.33 -9.09 12.20
C GLY A 88 9.92 -9.50 11.76
N ALA A 89 9.66 -9.51 10.46
CA ALA A 89 8.41 -9.99 9.88
C ALA A 89 8.19 -11.48 10.22
N ILE A 90 6.99 -11.83 10.69
CA ILE A 90 6.66 -13.21 11.13
C ILE A 90 6.64 -14.18 9.95
N LEU A 91 6.17 -13.73 8.80
CA LEU A 91 6.04 -14.52 7.59
C LEU A 91 7.10 -14.03 6.59
N GLY A 92 8.22 -14.76 6.49
CA GLY A 92 9.30 -14.41 5.57
C GLY A 92 8.82 -14.27 4.11
N ASP A 93 9.32 -13.25 3.41
CA ASP A 93 8.94 -12.77 2.07
C ASP A 93 8.76 -13.84 1.00
N ARG A 94 9.64 -14.84 1.03
CA ARG A 94 9.81 -15.76 -0.10
C ARG A 94 8.85 -16.93 -0.09
N ALA A 95 8.27 -17.25 1.06
CA ALA A 95 7.35 -18.38 1.19
C ALA A 95 5.88 -18.02 0.84
N ARG A 96 5.57 -16.73 0.77
CA ARG A 96 4.18 -16.24 0.66
C ARG A 96 3.71 -16.05 -0.77
N PHE A 97 4.63 -15.67 -1.66
CA PHE A 97 4.31 -15.38 -3.06
C PHE A 97 4.96 -16.38 -4.01
N GLU A 98 4.17 -16.91 -4.95
CA GLU A 98 4.61 -17.77 -6.04
C GLU A 98 5.33 -16.96 -7.14
N ILE A 99 6.54 -16.49 -6.85
CA ILE A 99 7.30 -15.64 -7.76
C ILE A 99 8.44 -16.45 -8.40
N ASP A 100 8.55 -16.39 -9.72
CA ASP A 100 9.75 -16.90 -10.40
C ASP A 100 10.96 -16.02 -10.03
N PRO A 101 11.97 -16.58 -9.34
CA PRO A 101 13.17 -15.80 -8.97
C PRO A 101 13.92 -15.23 -10.18
N LYS A 102 13.67 -15.80 -11.38
CA LYS A 102 14.30 -15.37 -12.64
C LYS A 102 13.56 -14.20 -13.30
N ASP A 103 12.33 -13.89 -12.90
CA ASP A 103 11.59 -12.73 -13.42
C ASP A 103 12.19 -11.45 -12.83
N ASP A 104 12.88 -10.68 -13.67
CA ASP A 104 13.56 -9.44 -13.27
C ASP A 104 12.63 -8.24 -13.14
N LYS A 105 11.39 -8.38 -13.54
CA LYS A 105 10.35 -7.37 -13.44
C LYS A 105 9.49 -7.51 -12.18
N ILE A 106 9.82 -8.47 -11.29
CA ILE A 106 9.16 -8.62 -9.99
C ILE A 106 10.17 -8.43 -8.86
N PHE A 107 9.80 -7.61 -7.88
CA PHE A 107 10.55 -7.39 -6.65
C PHE A 107 9.63 -7.52 -5.46
N THR A 108 10.08 -8.16 -4.39
CA THR A 108 9.33 -8.31 -3.13
C THR A 108 10.16 -7.93 -1.93
N ARG A 109 9.53 -7.29 -0.96
CA ARG A 109 10.11 -6.97 0.34
C ARG A 109 9.04 -7.09 1.42
N SER A 110 9.34 -7.77 2.55
CA SER A 110 8.51 -7.71 3.75
C SER A 110 9.00 -6.62 4.68
N LEU A 111 8.04 -6.02 5.38
CA LEU A 111 8.25 -5.03 6.42
C LEU A 111 7.56 -5.50 7.70
N ALA A 112 8.27 -5.42 8.82
CA ALA A 112 7.68 -5.63 10.13
C ALA A 112 7.03 -4.33 10.64
N THR A 113 5.87 -4.42 11.29
CA THR A 113 5.14 -3.25 11.80
C THR A 113 5.81 -2.55 12.98
N LYS A 114 6.78 -3.19 13.67
CA LYS A 114 7.58 -2.63 14.78
C LYS A 114 6.78 -1.66 15.68
N ASN A 115 5.85 -2.15 16.48
CA ASN A 115 5.10 -1.37 17.50
C ASN A 115 4.34 -0.13 16.98
N PHE A 116 4.15 0.05 15.69
CA PHE A 116 3.39 1.16 15.14
C PHE A 116 1.89 0.92 15.35
N LEU A 117 1.25 1.82 16.07
CA LEU A 117 -0.20 1.89 16.18
C LEU A 117 -0.76 2.22 14.79
N GLY A 118 -1.47 1.27 14.16
CA GLY A 118 -2.08 1.48 12.84
C GLY A 118 -1.70 0.47 11.76
N GLY A 119 -0.90 -0.58 12.08
CA GLY A 119 -0.70 -1.73 11.19
C GLY A 119 0.16 -1.49 9.93
N ILE A 120 0.73 -0.30 9.77
CA ILE A 120 1.64 0.06 8.68
C ILE A 120 2.98 0.49 9.28
N SER A 121 4.09 -0.10 8.79
CA SER A 121 5.43 0.28 9.20
C SER A 121 5.78 1.71 8.77
N GLU A 122 6.52 2.44 9.62
CA GLU A 122 7.07 3.77 9.30
C GLU A 122 7.84 3.79 7.97
N MET A 123 8.52 2.69 7.66
CA MET A 123 9.29 2.54 6.42
C MET A 123 8.42 2.23 5.20
N THR A 124 7.13 1.95 5.36
CA THR A 124 6.25 1.62 4.21
C THR A 124 6.17 2.77 3.20
N PHE A 125 5.98 4.00 3.67
CA PHE A 125 5.89 5.17 2.78
C PHE A 125 7.21 5.49 2.06
N PRO A 126 8.39 5.55 2.72
CA PRO A 126 9.68 5.68 2.06
C PRO A 126 9.93 4.58 1.02
N TYR A 127 9.72 3.31 1.38
CA TYR A 127 9.94 2.18 0.49
C TYR A 127 8.98 2.18 -0.72
N MET A 128 7.71 2.49 -0.49
CA MET A 128 6.73 2.66 -1.54
C MET A 128 7.16 3.73 -2.55
N ASN A 129 7.72 4.86 -2.07
CA ASN A 129 8.22 5.92 -2.96
C ASN A 129 9.37 5.44 -3.86
N VAL A 130 10.31 4.66 -3.33
CA VAL A 130 11.36 4.02 -4.13
C VAL A 130 10.74 3.09 -5.17
N LEU A 131 9.87 2.17 -4.74
CA LEU A 131 9.31 1.18 -5.65
C LEU A 131 8.43 1.80 -6.73
N ARG A 132 7.59 2.79 -6.40
CA ARG A 132 6.72 3.44 -7.41
C ARG A 132 7.47 4.27 -8.44
N SER A 133 8.73 4.63 -8.19
CA SER A 133 9.60 5.28 -9.20
C SER A 133 10.20 4.28 -10.18
N ILE A 134 10.27 3.00 -9.80
CA ILE A 134 10.95 1.93 -10.55
C ILE A 134 9.96 1.02 -11.27
N PHE A 135 8.85 0.65 -10.62
CA PHE A 135 7.88 -0.33 -11.09
C PHE A 135 6.63 0.31 -11.67
N ASP A 136 5.95 -0.38 -12.60
CA ASP A 136 4.70 0.06 -13.20
C ASP A 136 3.53 -0.08 -12.22
N ILE A 137 3.54 -1.13 -11.39
CA ILE A 137 2.57 -1.39 -10.32
C ILE A 137 3.33 -1.66 -9.03
N VAL A 138 2.86 -1.07 -7.92
CA VAL A 138 3.33 -1.40 -6.58
C VAL A 138 2.15 -1.93 -5.77
N ILE A 139 2.26 -3.14 -5.27
CA ILE A 139 1.25 -3.76 -4.40
C ILE A 139 1.72 -3.65 -2.96
N ILE A 140 0.88 -3.11 -2.09
CA ILE A 140 1.10 -3.10 -0.64
C ILE A 140 0.05 -4.01 0.00
N GLU A 141 0.49 -5.14 0.58
CA GLU A 141 -0.40 -6.04 1.31
C GLU A 141 -0.28 -5.80 2.80
N THR A 142 -1.42 -5.64 3.48
CA THR A 142 -1.49 -5.51 4.93
C THR A 142 -2.14 -6.72 5.59
N VAL A 143 -1.89 -6.92 6.88
CA VAL A 143 -2.35 -8.11 7.62
C VAL A 143 -3.85 -8.12 7.90
N GLY A 144 -4.53 -6.96 7.78
CA GLY A 144 -5.98 -6.86 7.98
C GLY A 144 -6.39 -7.07 9.45
N VAL A 145 -5.78 -6.34 10.38
CA VAL A 145 -6.09 -6.39 11.82
C VAL A 145 -6.75 -5.08 12.27
N GLY A 146 -7.85 -4.70 11.63
CA GLY A 146 -8.71 -3.59 12.05
C GLY A 146 -8.16 -2.19 11.72
N GLN A 147 -7.17 -1.67 12.45
CA GLN A 147 -6.66 -0.30 12.24
C GLN A 147 -5.76 -0.15 10.99
N SER A 148 -5.18 -1.22 10.48
CA SER A 148 -4.35 -1.19 9.27
C SER A 148 -5.14 -0.87 8.00
N GLU A 149 -6.44 -1.14 8.02
CA GLU A 149 -7.36 -0.91 6.91
C GLU A 149 -7.59 0.58 6.66
N VAL A 150 -7.66 1.36 7.73
CA VAL A 150 -7.81 2.82 7.65
C VAL A 150 -6.52 3.51 7.22
N SER A 151 -5.37 2.98 7.66
CA SER A 151 -4.08 3.63 7.41
C SER A 151 -3.54 3.41 6.01
N ILE A 152 -3.93 2.31 5.32
CA ILE A 152 -3.40 2.00 3.98
C ILE A 152 -3.82 3.03 2.93
N GLU A 153 -5.04 3.58 3.05
CA GLU A 153 -5.55 4.59 2.10
C GLU A 153 -4.70 5.87 2.07
N ASP A 154 -3.98 6.13 3.16
CA ASP A 154 -3.14 7.31 3.30
C ASP A 154 -1.84 7.24 2.50
N ILE A 155 -1.49 6.07 2.01
CA ILE A 155 -0.22 5.84 1.31
C ILE A 155 -0.37 5.25 -0.09
N VAL A 156 -1.58 4.76 -0.48
CA VAL A 156 -1.79 4.14 -1.79
C VAL A 156 -2.66 4.98 -2.71
N ASP A 157 -2.58 4.72 -4.01
CA ASP A 157 -3.40 5.39 -5.03
C ASP A 157 -4.78 4.74 -5.19
N THR A 158 -4.88 3.44 -4.91
CA THR A 158 -6.10 2.63 -5.00
C THR A 158 -6.14 1.61 -3.87
N VAL A 159 -7.27 1.50 -3.19
CA VAL A 159 -7.50 0.51 -2.13
C VAL A 159 -8.42 -0.60 -2.63
N ILE A 160 -7.96 -1.85 -2.53
CA ILE A 160 -8.76 -3.05 -2.68
C ILE A 160 -9.04 -3.62 -1.30
N PHE A 161 -10.30 -3.75 -0.94
CA PHE A 161 -10.72 -4.44 0.27
C PHE A 161 -11.25 -5.83 -0.08
N CYS A 162 -10.65 -6.86 0.50
CA CYS A 162 -11.01 -8.25 0.26
C CYS A 162 -12.03 -8.73 1.29
N VAL A 163 -13.10 -9.36 0.80
CA VAL A 163 -14.17 -9.97 1.60
C VAL A 163 -14.33 -11.42 1.15
N GLN A 164 -14.56 -12.34 2.09
CA GLN A 164 -14.90 -13.73 1.73
C GLN A 164 -16.39 -14.00 1.89
N PRO A 165 -16.98 -14.88 1.06
CA PRO A 165 -18.38 -15.26 1.15
C PRO A 165 -18.72 -15.92 2.50
N GLY A 166 -19.91 -15.61 3.02
CA GLY A 166 -20.46 -16.29 4.21
C GLY A 166 -19.77 -15.95 5.53
N SER A 167 -18.85 -15.00 5.57
CA SER A 167 -18.28 -14.52 6.82
C SER A 167 -19.15 -13.39 7.40
N GLY A 168 -19.42 -13.44 8.69
CA GLY A 168 -20.07 -12.33 9.41
C GLY A 168 -19.30 -11.02 9.34
N ASP A 169 -18.02 -11.08 8.98
CA ASP A 169 -17.12 -9.94 8.81
C ASP A 169 -17.57 -8.98 7.72
N SER A 170 -18.28 -9.45 6.66
CA SER A 170 -18.82 -8.59 5.62
C SER A 170 -19.84 -7.60 6.15
N LEU A 171 -20.73 -8.03 7.04
CA LEU A 171 -21.71 -7.17 7.71
C LEU A 171 -21.05 -6.25 8.74
N GLN A 172 -20.02 -6.72 9.45
CA GLN A 172 -19.26 -5.90 10.40
C GLN A 172 -18.46 -4.80 9.66
N PHE A 173 -17.86 -5.12 8.53
CA PHE A 173 -17.21 -4.16 7.63
C PHE A 173 -18.13 -3.00 7.23
N ILE A 174 -19.36 -3.34 6.85
CA ILE A 174 -20.39 -2.35 6.49
C ILE A 174 -20.73 -1.46 7.70
N LYS A 175 -20.93 -2.06 8.87
CA LYS A 175 -21.32 -1.36 10.11
C LYS A 175 -20.21 -0.48 10.70
N SER A 176 -18.95 -0.81 10.46
CA SER A 176 -17.80 -0.08 11.03
C SER A 176 -17.40 1.18 10.25
N GLY A 177 -18.11 1.54 9.18
CA GLY A 177 -17.77 2.69 8.32
C GLY A 177 -16.55 2.47 7.42
N ILE A 178 -15.94 1.30 7.44
CA ILE A 178 -14.79 0.95 6.60
C ILE A 178 -15.18 0.93 5.11
N ILE A 179 -16.48 0.83 4.81
CA ILE A 179 -16.99 0.79 3.42
C ILE A 179 -16.63 2.03 2.58
N GLU A 180 -16.36 3.17 3.20
CA GLU A 180 -15.98 4.41 2.50
C GLU A 180 -14.51 4.44 2.06
N ILE A 181 -13.69 3.51 2.56
CA ILE A 181 -12.25 3.48 2.33
C ILE A 181 -11.89 2.90 0.95
N PRO A 182 -12.44 1.72 0.53
CA PRO A 182 -12.01 1.08 -0.69
C PRO A 182 -12.50 1.79 -1.95
N ASP A 183 -11.68 1.71 -2.98
CA ASP A 183 -12.06 2.01 -4.35
C ASP A 183 -12.69 0.77 -5.00
N ILE A 184 -12.22 -0.42 -4.59
CA ILE A 184 -12.68 -1.71 -5.09
C ILE A 184 -12.94 -2.65 -3.91
N ILE A 185 -14.13 -3.22 -3.84
CA ILE A 185 -14.43 -4.34 -2.93
C ILE A 185 -14.30 -5.63 -3.72
N CYS A 186 -13.41 -6.51 -3.27
CA CYS A 186 -13.12 -7.76 -3.95
C CYS A 186 -13.69 -8.95 -3.16
N VAL A 187 -14.77 -9.55 -3.67
CA VAL A 187 -15.35 -10.77 -3.10
C VAL A 187 -14.53 -11.95 -3.59
N THR A 188 -13.72 -12.51 -2.70
CA THR A 188 -12.85 -13.66 -2.98
C THR A 188 -13.62 -14.98 -2.91
N LYS A 189 -12.97 -16.11 -3.29
CA LYS A 189 -13.58 -17.44 -3.23
C LYS A 189 -14.96 -17.50 -3.90
N SER A 190 -15.13 -16.82 -5.03
CA SER A 190 -16.42 -16.75 -5.75
C SER A 190 -16.87 -18.08 -6.35
N ASP A 191 -16.00 -19.10 -6.34
CA ASP A 191 -16.35 -20.49 -6.61
C ASP A 191 -17.36 -21.08 -5.60
N LEU A 192 -17.53 -20.47 -4.41
CA LEU A 192 -18.62 -20.72 -3.47
C LEU A 192 -19.90 -19.96 -3.90
N SER A 193 -20.41 -20.24 -5.09
CA SER A 193 -21.34 -19.43 -5.88
C SER A 193 -22.52 -18.82 -5.12
N ILE A 194 -23.28 -19.61 -4.34
CA ILE A 194 -24.48 -19.15 -3.60
C ILE A 194 -24.06 -18.13 -2.54
N LEU A 195 -23.03 -18.45 -1.74
CA LEU A 195 -22.56 -17.57 -0.67
C LEU A 195 -21.94 -16.29 -1.24
N ALA A 196 -21.23 -16.40 -2.37
CA ALA A 196 -20.64 -15.24 -3.04
C ALA A 196 -21.72 -14.28 -3.56
N ASN A 197 -22.78 -14.80 -4.20
CA ASN A 197 -23.87 -13.99 -4.69
C ASN A 197 -24.63 -13.27 -3.56
N ASN A 198 -24.86 -13.94 -2.43
CA ASN A 198 -25.49 -13.31 -1.27
C ASN A 198 -24.61 -12.17 -0.74
N THR A 199 -23.31 -12.42 -0.56
CA THR A 199 -22.36 -11.39 -0.11
C THR A 199 -22.29 -10.19 -1.06
N ILE A 200 -22.29 -10.43 -2.37
CA ILE A 200 -22.35 -9.36 -3.39
C ILE A 200 -23.62 -8.55 -3.23
N SER A 201 -24.79 -9.21 -3.12
CA SER A 201 -26.09 -8.56 -2.95
C SER A 201 -26.12 -7.68 -1.70
N ASP A 202 -25.57 -8.17 -0.57
CA ASP A 202 -25.47 -7.41 0.67
C ASP A 202 -24.62 -6.15 0.49
N ILE A 203 -23.43 -6.28 -0.14
CA ILE A 203 -22.53 -5.17 -0.43
C ILE A 203 -23.20 -4.15 -1.35
N GLU A 204 -23.83 -4.60 -2.46
CA GLU A 204 -24.52 -3.75 -3.43
C GLU A 204 -25.71 -2.99 -2.83
N SER A 205 -26.41 -3.59 -1.86
CA SER A 205 -27.53 -2.94 -1.18
C SER A 205 -27.10 -1.72 -0.37
N VAL A 206 -25.88 -1.75 0.17
CA VAL A 206 -25.36 -0.73 1.08
C VAL A 206 -24.44 0.27 0.38
N LYS A 207 -23.53 -0.21 -0.50
CA LYS A 207 -22.51 0.66 -1.12
C LYS A 207 -23.11 1.83 -1.92
N LYS A 208 -24.33 1.70 -2.44
CA LYS A 208 -25.04 2.77 -3.18
C LYS A 208 -25.29 4.03 -2.35
N PHE A 209 -25.20 3.94 -1.02
CA PHE A 209 -25.32 5.06 -0.11
C PHE A 209 -23.98 5.73 0.19
N PHE A 210 -22.88 5.13 -0.27
CA PHE A 210 -21.53 5.59 0.00
C PHE A 210 -20.78 5.85 -1.31
N MET A 211 -19.92 6.83 -1.26
CA MET A 211 -18.92 7.08 -2.28
C MET A 211 -17.54 6.97 -1.65
N ASN A 212 -16.55 6.56 -2.42
CA ASN A 212 -15.18 6.61 -1.91
C ASN A 212 -14.75 8.07 -1.65
N LYS A 213 -13.63 8.26 -0.97
CA LYS A 213 -13.09 9.59 -0.62
C LYS A 213 -12.86 10.53 -1.80
N ASN A 214 -12.84 10.03 -3.01
CA ASN A 214 -12.67 10.83 -4.23
C ASN A 214 -14.01 11.15 -4.92
N GLY A 215 -15.14 10.82 -4.26
CA GLY A 215 -16.49 11.03 -4.80
C GLY A 215 -16.82 10.10 -5.98
N GLN A 216 -16.15 8.94 -6.06
CA GLN A 216 -16.41 7.92 -7.07
C GLN A 216 -17.19 6.75 -6.49
N GLU A 217 -17.92 6.08 -7.36
CA GLU A 217 -18.62 4.85 -7.01
C GLU A 217 -17.62 3.75 -6.64
N ILE A 218 -17.95 3.00 -5.59
CA ILE A 218 -17.17 1.84 -5.14
C ILE A 218 -17.48 0.66 -6.05
N ILE A 219 -16.46 0.05 -6.62
CA ILE A 219 -16.62 -1.07 -7.56
C ILE A 219 -16.60 -2.38 -6.79
N THR A 220 -17.59 -3.27 -7.03
CA THR A 220 -17.58 -4.63 -6.48
C THR A 220 -17.16 -5.63 -7.57
N ILE A 221 -16.18 -6.48 -7.26
CA ILE A 221 -15.67 -7.51 -8.17
C ILE A 221 -15.63 -8.84 -7.45
N SER A 222 -16.15 -9.90 -8.06
CA SER A 222 -16.00 -11.27 -7.59
C SER A 222 -14.82 -11.95 -8.28
N ILE A 223 -13.99 -12.65 -7.49
CA ILE A 223 -12.84 -13.39 -7.99
C ILE A 223 -12.73 -14.78 -7.35
N SER A 224 -12.22 -15.74 -8.13
CA SER A 224 -11.77 -17.03 -7.61
C SER A 224 -10.32 -17.28 -8.01
N SER A 225 -9.43 -17.39 -7.03
CA SER A 225 -8.04 -17.76 -7.25
C SER A 225 -7.89 -19.23 -7.67
N THR A 226 -8.89 -20.08 -7.36
CA THR A 226 -8.93 -21.49 -7.73
C THR A 226 -9.26 -21.68 -9.20
N THR A 227 -10.33 -21.00 -9.67
CA THR A 227 -10.81 -21.11 -11.06
C THR A 227 -10.24 -20.04 -12.00
N ASN A 228 -9.47 -19.09 -11.49
CA ASN A 228 -8.93 -17.91 -12.20
C ASN A 228 -10.01 -16.94 -12.74
N GLN A 229 -11.23 -16.99 -12.24
CA GLN A 229 -12.31 -16.10 -12.68
C GLN A 229 -12.19 -14.71 -12.06
N GLY A 230 -12.66 -13.68 -12.79
CA GLY A 230 -12.80 -12.31 -12.32
C GLY A 230 -11.52 -11.45 -12.38
N PHE A 231 -10.35 -12.03 -12.66
CA PHE A 231 -9.08 -11.30 -12.66
C PHE A 231 -8.93 -10.32 -13.83
N ASP A 232 -9.54 -10.62 -14.98
CA ASP A 232 -9.56 -9.68 -16.12
C ASP A 232 -10.38 -8.43 -15.80
N ASN A 233 -11.51 -8.58 -15.08
CA ASN A 233 -12.31 -7.46 -14.59
C ASN A 233 -11.55 -6.66 -13.53
N LEU A 234 -10.82 -7.30 -12.64
CA LEU A 234 -9.99 -6.64 -11.65
C LEU A 234 -8.86 -5.83 -12.31
N ASP A 235 -8.16 -6.41 -13.28
CA ASP A 235 -7.11 -5.72 -14.03
C ASP A 235 -7.67 -4.52 -14.81
N LYS A 236 -8.82 -4.69 -15.46
CA LYS A 236 -9.51 -3.60 -16.15
C LYS A 236 -9.87 -2.46 -15.20
N SER A 237 -10.47 -2.77 -14.04
CA SER A 237 -10.87 -1.76 -13.06
C SER A 237 -9.66 -1.02 -12.47
N LEU A 238 -8.55 -1.72 -12.23
CA LEU A 238 -7.29 -1.09 -11.81
C LEU A 238 -6.74 -0.15 -12.90
N ASN A 239 -6.79 -0.56 -14.15
CA ASN A 239 -6.35 0.27 -15.27
C ASN A 239 -7.23 1.50 -15.47
N ASP A 240 -8.55 1.34 -15.41
CA ASP A 240 -9.50 2.45 -15.54
C ASP A 240 -9.32 3.48 -14.41
N ARG A 241 -9.12 2.99 -13.18
CA ARG A 241 -8.81 3.83 -12.02
C ARG A 241 -7.49 4.58 -12.21
N TRP A 242 -6.45 3.91 -12.71
CA TRP A 242 -5.17 4.53 -12.99
C TRP A 242 -5.25 5.63 -14.05
N LEU A 243 -5.98 5.38 -15.13
CA LEU A 243 -6.23 6.38 -16.18
C LEU A 243 -6.99 7.59 -15.63
N TRP A 244 -8.00 7.36 -14.79
CA TRP A 244 -8.75 8.44 -14.16
C TRP A 244 -7.85 9.31 -13.26
N LEU A 245 -7.00 8.68 -12.43
CA LEU A 245 -6.05 9.40 -11.58
C LEU A 245 -5.11 10.27 -12.41
N LYS A 246 -4.59 9.76 -13.51
CA LYS A 246 -3.62 10.48 -14.38
C LYS A 246 -4.25 11.65 -15.12
N ASN A 247 -5.46 11.49 -15.66
CA ASN A 247 -6.05 12.44 -16.60
C ASN A 247 -6.56 13.74 -15.96
N LYS A 248 -6.83 13.80 -14.65
CA LYS A 248 -7.46 14.95 -13.99
C LYS A 248 -6.52 15.74 -13.08
N ARG A 249 -5.19 15.64 -13.23
CA ARG A 249 -4.19 16.18 -12.28
C ARG A 249 -4.41 15.74 -10.82
N ASN A 250 -5.32 14.80 -10.60
CA ASN A 250 -5.69 14.31 -9.27
C ASN A 250 -4.53 13.55 -8.62
N LEU A 251 -3.73 12.85 -9.42
CA LEU A 251 -2.61 12.05 -8.92
C LEU A 251 -1.60 12.89 -8.15
N LYS A 252 -1.19 14.05 -8.69
CA LYS A 252 -0.24 14.94 -8.00
C LYS A 252 -0.83 15.45 -6.69
N LYS A 253 -2.08 15.95 -6.72
CA LYS A 253 -2.78 16.45 -5.53
C LYS A 253 -2.95 15.35 -4.47
N HIS A 254 -3.33 14.14 -4.91
CA HIS A 254 -3.50 12.97 -4.05
C HIS A 254 -2.17 12.61 -3.35
N ARG A 255 -1.09 12.50 -4.10
CA ARG A 255 0.23 12.13 -3.56
C ARG A 255 0.86 13.21 -2.67
N LEU A 256 0.60 14.48 -2.94
CA LEU A 256 0.97 15.56 -2.00
C LEU A 256 0.22 15.46 -0.69
N LYS A 257 -1.09 15.09 -0.73
CA LYS A 257 -1.88 14.85 0.48
C LYS A 257 -1.34 13.66 1.29
N GLN A 258 -0.92 12.58 0.61
CA GLN A 258 -0.27 11.43 1.24
C GLN A 258 1.03 11.85 1.95
N GLY A 259 1.90 12.61 1.27
CA GLY A 259 3.14 13.13 1.85
C GLY A 259 2.90 14.01 3.07
N LYS A 260 1.90 14.92 3.00
CA LYS A 260 1.47 15.74 4.15
C LYS A 260 1.02 14.88 5.31
N LYS A 261 0.17 13.89 5.09
CA LYS A 261 -0.37 13.03 6.14
C LYS A 261 0.73 12.17 6.77
N TRP A 262 1.63 11.62 5.96
CA TRP A 262 2.80 10.89 6.44
C TRP A 262 3.70 11.78 7.33
N LEU A 263 4.00 13.00 6.90
CA LEU A 263 4.78 13.96 7.69
C LEU A 263 4.12 14.27 9.03
N ASN A 264 2.83 14.60 9.02
CA ASN A 264 2.09 14.91 10.25
C ASN A 264 2.10 13.75 11.24
N ASN A 265 1.84 12.52 10.76
CA ASN A 265 1.87 11.33 11.60
C ASN A 265 3.26 11.12 12.25
N ASN A 266 4.34 11.33 11.48
CA ASN A 266 5.70 11.22 12.04
C ASN A 266 5.99 12.32 13.07
N LEU A 267 5.55 13.56 12.83
CA LEU A 267 5.71 14.66 13.80
C LEU A 267 4.89 14.41 15.07
N ILE A 268 3.65 13.90 14.94
CA ILE A 268 2.81 13.52 16.08
C ILE A 268 3.47 12.39 16.89
N ASN A 269 3.99 11.37 16.23
CA ASN A 269 4.69 10.27 16.89
C ASN A 269 5.93 10.75 17.64
N LYS A 270 6.64 11.74 17.08
CA LYS A 270 7.89 12.25 17.66
C LYS A 270 7.67 13.24 18.80
N PHE A 271 6.68 14.11 18.69
CA PHE A 271 6.47 15.25 19.62
C PHE A 271 5.14 15.18 20.38
N GLY A 272 4.33 14.17 20.13
CA GLY A 272 2.97 14.06 20.67
C GLY A 272 1.99 15.02 19.99
N ILE A 273 0.70 14.85 20.27
CA ILE A 273 -0.37 15.68 19.69
C ILE A 273 -0.21 17.16 20.09
N GLU A 274 0.09 17.43 21.36
CA GLU A 274 0.26 18.80 21.87
C GLU A 274 1.52 19.47 21.29
N GLY A 275 2.60 18.74 21.13
CA GLY A 275 3.81 19.23 20.46
C GLY A 275 3.53 19.57 18.99
N PHE A 276 2.81 18.70 18.29
CA PHE A 276 2.42 18.92 16.90
C PHE A 276 1.56 20.19 16.74
N LYS A 277 0.54 20.39 17.57
CA LYS A 277 -0.30 21.61 17.51
C LYS A 277 0.50 22.91 17.60
N LYS A 278 1.59 22.93 18.38
CA LYS A 278 2.45 24.12 18.54
C LYS A 278 3.26 24.43 17.28
N ILE A 279 3.59 23.42 16.49
CA ILE A 279 4.45 23.56 15.30
C ILE A 279 3.67 23.51 13.98
N GLU A 280 2.41 23.09 13.97
CA GLU A 280 1.63 22.90 12.74
C GLU A 280 1.59 24.14 11.86
N ASN A 281 1.43 25.33 12.44
CA ASN A 281 1.40 26.61 11.71
C ASN A 281 2.74 26.99 11.09
N MET A 282 3.85 26.37 11.52
CA MET A 282 5.20 26.62 10.99
C MET A 282 5.53 25.74 9.80
N ILE A 283 4.66 24.76 9.46
CA ILE A 283 4.92 23.77 8.43
C ILE A 283 4.52 24.32 7.06
N ASN A 284 5.49 24.60 6.21
CA ASN A 284 5.24 24.87 4.80
C ASN A 284 5.19 23.59 3.99
N TYR A 285 3.98 23.07 3.73
CA TYR A 285 3.75 21.80 3.03
C TYR A 285 4.05 21.84 1.51
N SER A 286 4.67 22.90 1.00
CA SER A 286 5.01 23.02 -0.43
C SER A 286 6.14 22.09 -0.88
N ASN A 287 6.89 21.55 0.07
CA ASN A 287 8.13 20.82 -0.18
C ASN A 287 8.02 19.32 0.15
N ASN A 288 9.09 18.62 -0.09
CA ASN A 288 9.36 17.23 0.19
C ASN A 288 9.09 16.86 1.67
N PRO A 289 8.25 15.86 1.93
CA PRO A 289 7.92 15.47 3.30
C PRO A 289 9.10 14.92 4.10
N PHE A 290 10.09 14.32 3.46
CA PHE A 290 11.27 13.73 4.12
C PHE A 290 12.21 14.82 4.62
N LEU A 291 12.48 15.81 3.78
CA LEU A 291 13.33 16.96 4.16
C LEU A 291 12.65 17.79 5.25
N LEU A 292 11.36 18.06 5.11
CA LEU A 292 10.59 18.80 6.12
C LEU A 292 10.59 18.09 7.48
N LEU A 293 10.48 16.77 7.51
CA LEU A 293 10.56 16.02 8.77
C LEU A 293 11.88 16.27 9.48
N LYS A 294 12.99 16.26 8.74
CA LYS A 294 14.33 16.55 9.29
C LYS A 294 14.44 17.99 9.78
N GLU A 295 14.15 18.97 8.93
CA GLU A 295 14.28 20.39 9.25
C GLU A 295 13.46 20.80 10.47
N ILE A 296 12.20 20.34 10.55
CA ILE A 296 11.33 20.63 11.69
C ILE A 296 11.85 19.93 12.95
N SER A 297 12.30 18.67 12.83
CA SER A 297 12.86 17.94 13.97
C SER A 297 14.10 18.61 14.55
N GLU A 298 14.98 19.14 13.70
CA GLU A 298 16.18 19.88 14.12
C GLU A 298 15.80 21.19 14.81
N LYS A 299 14.88 21.99 14.21
CA LYS A 299 14.42 23.26 14.80
C LYS A 299 13.78 23.05 16.18
N VAL A 300 12.90 22.07 16.31
CA VAL A 300 12.25 21.79 17.61
C VAL A 300 13.22 21.31 18.66
N ASN A 301 14.21 20.47 18.30
CA ASN A 301 15.27 20.02 19.22
C ASN A 301 16.16 21.17 19.71
N ILE A 302 16.34 22.23 18.90
CA ILE A 302 17.09 23.45 19.33
C ILE A 302 16.29 24.26 20.34
N VAL A 303 14.98 24.34 20.18
CA VAL A 303 14.09 25.12 21.06
C VAL A 303 13.84 24.41 22.41
N LEU A 304 13.99 23.07 22.44
CA LEU A 304 13.79 22.26 23.65
C LEU A 304 15.08 22.05 24.48
N ARG A 305 16.23 22.54 24.00
CA ARG A 305 17.50 22.61 24.73
C ARG A 305 17.66 23.98 25.37
#